data_bf5e5ab29d03019fbc9d36741568f264
#
_entry.id   bf5e5ab29d03019fbc9d36741568f264
#
_cell.length_a   1.000
_cell.length_b   1.000
_cell.length_c   1.000
_cell.angle_alpha   90.00
_cell.angle_beta   90.00
_cell.angle_gamma   90.00
#
_symmetry.space_group_name_H-M   'P 1'
#
loop_
_entity.id
_entity.type
_entity.pdbx_description
1 polymer ?
#
loop_
_entity_poly.entity_id
_entity_poly.type
_entity_poly.pdbx_seq_one_letter_code
_entity_poly.pdbx_strand_id
1 'polypeptide(L)'
;MVQGVSNLPQLVMGPMVRRADAGRVCFQFVTTVPCQYRIEFKGVDTYSNLESIQLGQHLYLNFINVMPVSGQFTVDSLIYYSLHDEDKSIDLSSYCYERAESPAFVIPNRLDRILHGSCRNPHHPAKDSLVAADKWQNDQRQSLDAGADLLLLSGDQI
;
A
#
# COMPACT_ATOMS: atom_id res chain seq x y z
N MET A 1 -13.91 -4.48 31.60
CA MET A 1 -14.03 -3.31 30.69
C MET A 1 -12.71 -3.20 29.95
N VAL A 2 -12.69 -3.48 28.66
CA VAL A 2 -11.48 -3.37 27.84
C VAL A 2 -11.30 -1.90 27.52
N GLN A 3 -10.48 -1.20 28.29
CA GLN A 3 -9.96 0.11 27.93
C GLN A 3 -8.97 -0.11 26.78
N GLY A 4 -9.21 0.45 25.60
CA GLY A 4 -8.16 0.43 24.59
C GLY A 4 -8.55 0.69 23.15
N VAL A 5 -9.82 0.72 22.78
CA VAL A 5 -10.20 0.87 21.36
C VAL A 5 -10.37 2.33 20.93
N SER A 6 -10.48 3.27 21.87
CA SER A 6 -10.74 4.69 21.57
C SER A 6 -9.53 5.48 21.02
N ASN A 7 -8.34 4.89 20.91
CA ASN A 7 -7.11 5.59 20.49
C ASN A 7 -6.44 5.00 19.25
N LEU A 8 -7.07 4.05 18.54
CA LEU A 8 -6.52 3.56 17.30
C LEU A 8 -6.73 4.58 16.17
N PRO A 9 -5.74 4.77 15.28
CA PRO A 9 -5.92 5.62 14.12
C PRO A 9 -6.99 5.06 13.19
N GLN A 10 -7.59 5.90 12.37
CA GLN A 10 -8.56 5.47 11.37
C GLN A 10 -7.96 4.45 10.41
N LEU A 11 -6.77 4.69 9.90
CA LEU A 11 -5.99 3.76 9.10
C LEU A 11 -5.02 2.99 10.00
N VAL A 12 -5.19 1.68 10.09
CA VAL A 12 -4.38 0.78 10.95
C VAL A 12 -3.26 0.11 10.15
N MET A 13 -3.52 -0.21 8.89
CA MET A 13 -2.57 -0.90 8.02
C MET A 13 -2.78 -0.51 6.56
N GLY A 14 -1.71 -0.36 5.82
CA GLY A 14 -1.73 -0.03 4.40
C GLY A 14 -1.80 1.48 4.13
N PRO A 15 -2.18 1.88 2.92
CA PRO A 15 -2.58 1.08 1.77
C PRO A 15 -1.44 0.25 1.18
N MET A 16 -1.70 -1.01 0.90
CA MET A 16 -0.76 -1.91 0.22
C MET A 16 -1.24 -2.20 -1.19
N VAL A 17 -0.37 -2.02 -2.17
CA VAL A 17 -0.61 -2.47 -3.54
C VAL A 17 -0.50 -4.00 -3.57
N ARG A 18 -1.63 -4.68 -3.86
CA ARG A 18 -1.70 -6.15 -3.92
C ARG A 18 -1.55 -6.68 -5.33
N ARG A 19 -2.01 -5.92 -6.27
CA ARG A 19 -1.89 -6.19 -7.69
C ARG A 19 -1.84 -4.87 -8.45
N ALA A 20 -0.95 -4.77 -9.41
CA ALA A 20 -0.92 -3.65 -10.34
C ALA A 20 -0.60 -4.16 -11.75
N ASP A 21 -1.40 -3.76 -12.69
CA ASP A 21 -1.16 -3.88 -14.11
C ASP A 21 -1.65 -2.61 -14.82
N ALA A 22 -1.35 -2.45 -16.09
CA ALA A 22 -1.69 -1.23 -16.83
C ALA A 22 -3.20 -0.95 -16.89
N GLY A 23 -4.06 -1.95 -16.70
CA GLY A 23 -5.52 -1.79 -16.71
C GLY A 23 -6.16 -1.66 -15.33
N ARG A 24 -5.45 -2.05 -14.25
CA ARG A 24 -6.03 -2.11 -12.92
C ARG A 24 -4.99 -2.10 -11.82
N VAL A 25 -5.32 -1.40 -10.72
CA VAL A 25 -4.56 -1.48 -9.47
C VAL A 25 -5.51 -1.88 -8.33
N CYS A 26 -5.09 -2.84 -7.52
CA CYS A 26 -5.82 -3.28 -6.33
C CYS A 26 -5.03 -2.91 -5.08
N PHE A 27 -5.67 -2.18 -4.18
CA PHE A 27 -5.15 -1.85 -2.86
C PHE A 27 -5.87 -2.63 -1.77
N GLN A 28 -5.14 -2.94 -0.72
CA GLN A 28 -5.64 -3.50 0.52
C GLN A 28 -5.23 -2.63 1.70
N PHE A 29 -6.16 -2.35 2.61
CA PHE A 29 -5.88 -1.62 3.84
C PHE A 29 -6.88 -1.98 4.94
N VAL A 30 -6.53 -1.68 6.19
CA VAL A 30 -7.38 -1.93 7.35
C VAL A 30 -7.70 -0.62 8.05
N THR A 31 -8.97 -0.45 8.39
CA THR A 31 -9.48 0.76 9.07
C THR A 31 -10.27 0.41 10.33
N THR A 32 -10.42 1.38 11.22
CA THR A 32 -11.23 1.25 12.45
C THR A 32 -12.69 1.66 12.26
N VAL A 33 -13.00 2.31 11.16
CA VAL A 33 -14.37 2.76 10.83
C VAL A 33 -14.75 2.32 9.42
N PRO A 34 -16.03 1.97 9.19
CA PRO A 34 -16.52 1.76 7.84
C PRO A 34 -16.75 3.11 7.17
N CYS A 35 -16.32 3.24 5.92
CA CYS A 35 -16.55 4.44 5.13
C CYS A 35 -16.50 4.13 3.63
N GLN A 36 -16.93 5.07 2.81
CA GLN A 36 -16.77 5.04 1.36
C GLN A 36 -15.37 5.55 1.00
N TYR A 37 -14.39 4.66 1.09
CA TYR A 37 -13.01 4.99 0.73
C TYR A 37 -12.83 5.05 -0.78
N ARG A 38 -12.00 5.99 -1.24
CA ARG A 38 -11.55 6.06 -2.64
C ARG A 38 -10.07 6.36 -2.73
N ILE A 39 -9.46 5.92 -3.81
CA ILE A 39 -8.07 6.25 -4.15
C ILE A 39 -8.08 7.10 -5.41
N GLU A 40 -7.37 8.21 -5.34
CA GLU A 40 -7.17 9.12 -6.46
C GLU A 40 -5.71 9.07 -6.91
N PHE A 41 -5.50 9.17 -8.21
CA PHE A 41 -4.19 9.20 -8.84
C PHE A 41 -3.92 10.56 -9.44
N LYS A 42 -2.69 11.04 -9.28
CA LYS A 42 -2.29 12.31 -9.85
C LYS A 42 -2.28 12.23 -11.39
N GLY A 43 -3.17 12.99 -12.04
CA GLY A 43 -3.21 13.13 -13.49
C GLY A 43 -3.88 11.97 -14.24
N VAL A 44 -4.60 11.09 -13.54
CA VAL A 44 -5.34 9.99 -14.16
C VAL A 44 -6.75 9.95 -13.61
N ASP A 45 -7.74 10.10 -14.47
CA ASP A 45 -9.14 9.92 -14.10
C ASP A 45 -9.44 8.44 -13.94
N THR A 46 -9.99 8.07 -12.79
CA THR A 46 -10.23 6.68 -12.43
C THR A 46 -11.64 6.47 -11.88
N TYR A 47 -12.10 5.24 -11.99
CA TYR A 47 -13.24 4.74 -11.22
C TYR A 47 -12.79 3.58 -10.34
N SER A 48 -13.49 3.37 -9.23
CA SER A 48 -13.10 2.34 -8.28
C SER A 48 -14.29 1.54 -7.78
N ASN A 49 -14.00 0.31 -7.37
CA ASN A 49 -14.93 -0.56 -6.65
C ASN A 49 -14.32 -0.91 -5.29
N LEU A 50 -15.03 -0.54 -4.22
CA LEU A 50 -14.68 -0.85 -2.84
C LEU A 50 -15.43 -2.08 -2.36
N GLU A 51 -14.70 -3.03 -1.81
CA GLU A 51 -15.23 -4.14 -1.03
C GLU A 51 -14.68 -4.05 0.38
N SER A 52 -15.56 -4.03 1.39
CA SER A 52 -15.19 -3.91 2.80
C SER A 52 -15.72 -5.11 3.58
N ILE A 53 -14.84 -5.77 4.32
CA ILE A 53 -15.14 -6.94 5.14
C ILE A 53 -14.93 -6.55 6.61
N GLN A 54 -15.98 -6.66 7.42
CA GLN A 54 -15.87 -6.40 8.86
C GLN A 54 -15.16 -7.56 9.56
N LEU A 55 -14.05 -7.25 10.26
CA LEU A 55 -13.27 -8.17 11.07
C LEU A 55 -13.51 -7.90 12.57
N GLY A 56 -14.66 -8.32 13.09
CA GLY A 56 -15.04 -8.01 14.47
C GLY A 56 -15.70 -6.63 14.62
N GLN A 57 -15.66 -6.04 15.82
CA GLN A 57 -16.45 -4.84 16.14
C GLN A 57 -15.84 -3.53 15.61
N HIS A 58 -14.52 -3.48 15.43
CA HIS A 58 -13.80 -2.22 15.24
C HIS A 58 -12.73 -2.27 14.14
N LEU A 59 -12.75 -3.30 13.30
CA LEU A 59 -11.80 -3.43 12.20
C LEU A 59 -12.52 -3.79 10.90
N TYR A 60 -12.09 -3.15 9.83
CA TYR A 60 -12.61 -3.33 8.49
C TYR A 60 -11.45 -3.55 7.53
N LEU A 61 -11.45 -4.70 6.87
CA LEU A 61 -10.53 -5.01 5.79
C LEU A 61 -11.13 -4.51 4.49
N ASN A 62 -10.42 -3.62 3.83
CA ASN A 62 -10.87 -2.96 2.62
C ASN A 62 -10.02 -3.38 1.43
N PHE A 63 -10.69 -3.64 0.31
CA PHE A 63 -10.09 -3.83 -1.00
C PHE A 63 -10.67 -2.80 -1.96
N ILE A 64 -9.80 -2.03 -2.61
CA ILE A 64 -10.21 -1.10 -3.67
C ILE A 64 -9.56 -1.54 -4.97
N ASN A 65 -10.39 -1.86 -5.96
CA ASN A 65 -9.96 -2.04 -7.33
C ASN A 65 -10.16 -0.72 -8.07
N VAL A 66 -9.09 -0.18 -8.63
CA VAL A 66 -9.11 1.10 -9.36
C VAL A 66 -8.70 0.87 -10.80
N MET A 67 -9.49 1.43 -11.70
CA MET A 67 -9.29 1.31 -13.15
C MET A 67 -9.32 2.71 -13.79
N PRO A 68 -8.50 2.99 -14.80
CA PRO A 68 -8.57 4.25 -15.53
C PRO A 68 -9.89 4.34 -16.31
N VAL A 69 -10.47 5.53 -16.36
CA VAL A 69 -11.69 5.81 -17.15
C VAL A 69 -11.41 5.63 -18.63
N SER A 70 -10.21 5.99 -19.08
CA SER A 70 -9.75 5.83 -20.45
C SER A 70 -8.25 5.52 -20.48
N GLY A 71 -7.80 4.81 -21.51
CA GLY A 71 -6.39 4.45 -21.67
C GLY A 71 -5.90 3.41 -20.65
N GLN A 72 -4.69 3.59 -20.16
CA GLN A 72 -4.00 2.68 -19.26
C GLN A 72 -3.14 3.46 -18.27
N PHE A 73 -2.82 2.86 -17.12
CA PHE A 73 -1.77 3.37 -16.25
C PHE A 73 -0.41 3.32 -16.95
N THR A 74 0.43 4.29 -16.66
CA THR A 74 1.82 4.30 -17.15
C THR A 74 2.62 3.18 -16.51
N VAL A 75 3.47 2.52 -17.29
CA VAL A 75 4.44 1.54 -16.80
C VAL A 75 5.82 2.19 -16.66
N ASP A 76 6.70 1.59 -15.86
CA ASP A 76 8.08 2.03 -15.62
C ASP A 76 8.17 3.51 -15.19
N SER A 77 7.18 3.99 -14.46
CA SER A 77 7.14 5.35 -13.92
C SER A 77 6.47 5.40 -12.55
N LEU A 78 6.80 6.43 -11.75
CA LEU A 78 6.15 6.64 -10.46
C LEU A 78 4.69 7.08 -10.63
N ILE A 79 3.80 6.33 -10.01
CA ILE A 79 2.37 6.61 -9.95
C ILE A 79 2.04 7.05 -8.53
N TYR A 80 1.74 8.34 -8.35
CA TYR A 80 1.39 8.92 -7.07
C TYR A 80 -0.10 8.77 -6.80
N TYR A 81 -0.44 8.48 -5.53
CA TYR A 81 -1.83 8.32 -5.12
C TYR A 81 -2.12 8.97 -3.78
N SER A 82 -3.40 9.18 -3.51
CA SER A 82 -3.95 9.58 -2.21
C SER A 82 -5.14 8.71 -1.84
N LEU A 83 -5.35 8.51 -0.54
CA LEU A 83 -6.50 7.81 0.01
C LEU A 83 -7.46 8.84 0.61
N HIS A 84 -8.73 8.72 0.30
CA HIS A 84 -9.78 9.61 0.80
C HIS A 84 -10.85 8.82 1.53
N ASP A 85 -11.38 9.43 2.58
CA ASP A 85 -12.56 9.03 3.32
C ASP A 85 -13.65 10.05 2.98
N GLU A 86 -14.61 9.66 2.16
CA GLU A 86 -15.59 10.57 1.56
C GLU A 86 -14.86 11.75 0.88
N ASP A 87 -14.95 12.96 1.48
CA ASP A 87 -14.33 14.16 0.94
C ASP A 87 -13.03 14.58 1.62
N LYS A 88 -12.56 13.78 2.62
CA LYS A 88 -11.34 14.08 3.35
C LYS A 88 -10.18 13.22 2.89
N SER A 89 -9.05 13.86 2.61
CA SER A 89 -7.79 13.13 2.41
C SER A 89 -7.30 12.56 3.75
N ILE A 90 -6.95 11.27 3.74
CA ILE A 90 -6.27 10.62 4.87
C ILE A 90 -4.79 10.95 4.76
N ASP A 91 -4.21 11.42 5.86
CA ASP A 91 -2.78 11.71 5.92
C ASP A 91 -1.97 10.40 5.82
N LEU A 92 -1.21 10.27 4.74
CA LEU A 92 -0.31 9.16 4.47
C LEU A 92 1.17 9.53 4.62
N SER A 93 1.50 10.70 5.14
CA SER A 93 2.88 11.21 5.24
C SER A 93 3.79 10.27 6.03
N SER A 94 3.28 9.63 7.10
CA SER A 94 4.03 8.65 7.89
C SER A 94 4.33 7.34 7.17
N TYR A 95 3.69 7.09 6.04
CA TYR A 95 3.89 5.90 5.19
C TYR A 95 4.75 6.22 3.96
N CYS A 96 5.15 7.48 3.79
CA CYS A 96 6.02 7.89 2.71
C CYS A 96 7.48 7.77 3.11
N TYR A 97 8.33 7.47 2.14
CA TYR A 97 9.76 7.62 2.32
C TYR A 97 10.13 9.11 2.46
N GLU A 98 11.27 9.37 3.09
CA GLU A 98 11.80 10.73 3.24
C GLU A 98 11.77 11.52 1.91
N ARG A 99 11.29 12.77 1.96
CA ARG A 99 11.14 13.70 0.82
C ARG A 99 10.04 13.36 -0.20
N ALA A 100 9.20 12.37 0.05
CA ALA A 100 8.03 12.13 -0.80
C ALA A 100 6.82 12.89 -0.23
N GLU A 101 6.14 13.66 -1.07
CA GLU A 101 4.91 14.40 -0.70
C GLU A 101 3.69 13.50 -0.61
N SER A 102 3.71 12.36 -1.32
CA SER A 102 2.64 11.37 -1.34
C SER A 102 3.20 9.98 -1.65
N PRO A 103 2.52 8.91 -1.23
CA PRO A 103 2.94 7.56 -1.56
C PRO A 103 2.86 7.32 -3.06
N ALA A 104 3.76 6.47 -3.55
CA ALA A 104 3.85 6.11 -4.95
C ALA A 104 4.27 4.65 -5.12
N PHE A 105 3.96 4.09 -6.26
CA PHE A 105 4.44 2.79 -6.71
C PHE A 105 4.78 2.83 -8.20
N VAL A 106 5.37 1.75 -8.69
CA VAL A 106 5.67 1.56 -10.12
C VAL A 106 4.94 0.31 -10.61
N ILE A 107 4.40 0.36 -11.80
CA ILE A 107 3.96 -0.82 -12.54
C ILE A 107 5.12 -1.21 -13.46
N PRO A 108 5.89 -2.24 -13.13
CA PRO A 108 7.02 -2.63 -13.96
C PRO A 108 6.52 -3.30 -15.25
N ASN A 109 7.11 -2.94 -16.37
CA ASN A 109 6.86 -3.62 -17.65
C ASN A 109 7.42 -5.05 -17.66
N ARG A 110 8.47 -5.27 -16.84
CA ARG A 110 9.11 -6.57 -16.66
C ARG A 110 9.55 -6.76 -15.22
N LEU A 111 9.37 -7.97 -14.67
CA LEU A 111 9.84 -8.32 -13.33
C LEU A 111 11.28 -8.80 -13.39
N ASP A 112 12.23 -7.94 -13.11
CA ASP A 112 13.66 -8.25 -13.14
C ASP A 112 14.26 -8.48 -11.75
N ARG A 113 13.68 -7.84 -10.73
CA ARG A 113 14.17 -7.89 -9.34
C ARG A 113 13.08 -8.24 -8.37
N ILE A 114 13.24 -9.36 -7.70
CA ILE A 114 12.27 -9.85 -6.72
C ILE A 114 12.95 -9.92 -5.37
N LEU A 115 12.41 -9.24 -4.37
CA LEU A 115 12.73 -9.49 -2.97
C LEU A 115 11.87 -10.65 -2.48
N HIS A 116 12.53 -11.65 -1.92
CA HIS A 116 11.85 -12.80 -1.34
C HIS A 116 12.19 -12.92 0.15
N GLY A 117 11.17 -13.12 0.96
CA GLY A 117 11.30 -13.38 2.39
C GLY A 117 10.34 -14.46 2.86
N SER A 118 10.73 -15.16 3.94
CA SER A 118 9.93 -16.18 4.60
C SER A 118 10.25 -16.20 6.09
N CYS A 119 9.40 -16.84 6.91
CA CYS A 119 9.63 -17.09 8.33
C CYS A 119 9.98 -15.82 9.13
N ARG A 120 9.28 -14.73 8.84
CA ARG A 120 9.46 -13.46 9.55
C ARG A 120 8.84 -13.56 10.94
N ASN A 121 9.64 -13.34 11.98
CA ASN A 121 9.18 -13.13 13.35
C ASN A 121 9.58 -11.74 13.85
N PRO A 122 8.68 -10.75 13.83
CA PRO A 122 9.00 -9.39 14.23
C PRO A 122 9.29 -9.23 15.72
N HIS A 123 8.89 -10.20 16.55
CA HIS A 123 9.13 -10.22 18.00
C HIS A 123 10.43 -10.92 18.40
N HIS A 124 11.17 -11.47 17.43
CA HIS A 124 12.47 -12.09 17.70
C HIS A 124 13.52 -11.02 18.07
N PRO A 125 14.44 -11.29 19.02
CA PRO A 125 15.48 -10.31 19.39
C PRO A 125 16.45 -9.93 18.27
N ALA A 126 16.57 -10.74 17.22
CA ALA A 126 17.35 -10.40 16.04
C ALA A 126 16.70 -9.26 15.24
N LYS A 127 17.54 -8.55 14.48
CA LYS A 127 17.05 -7.47 13.61
C LYS A 127 16.11 -8.02 12.54
N ASP A 128 14.96 -7.36 12.35
CA ASP A 128 14.00 -7.68 11.31
C ASP A 128 14.58 -7.38 9.92
N SER A 129 14.70 -8.42 9.09
CA SER A 129 15.24 -8.31 7.74
C SER A 129 14.37 -7.45 6.81
N LEU A 130 13.07 -7.34 7.08
CA LEU A 130 12.18 -6.49 6.28
C LEU A 130 12.53 -5.01 6.43
N VAL A 131 12.98 -4.58 7.61
CA VAL A 131 13.49 -3.23 7.85
C VAL A 131 14.74 -2.94 7.01
N ALA A 132 15.62 -3.94 6.85
CA ALA A 132 16.79 -3.81 6.00
C ALA A 132 16.42 -3.74 4.51
N ALA A 133 15.42 -4.52 4.08
CA ALA A 133 14.88 -4.47 2.73
C ALA A 133 14.23 -3.13 2.41
N ASP A 134 13.45 -2.59 3.35
CA ASP A 134 12.83 -1.27 3.24
C ASP A 134 13.87 -0.14 3.10
N LYS A 135 14.90 -0.16 3.95
CA LYS A 135 16.01 0.78 3.85
C LYS A 135 16.73 0.67 2.50
N TRP A 136 17.03 -0.55 2.06
CA TRP A 136 17.64 -0.77 0.74
C TRP A 136 16.74 -0.20 -0.38
N GLN A 137 15.46 -0.44 -0.34
CA GLN A 137 14.50 0.09 -1.31
C GLN A 137 14.48 1.62 -1.30
N ASN A 138 14.53 2.26 -0.13
CA ASN A 138 14.61 3.72 -0.01
C ASN A 138 15.90 4.27 -0.63
N ASP A 139 17.03 3.62 -0.39
CA ASP A 139 18.33 4.04 -0.94
C ASP A 139 18.36 3.94 -2.49
N GLN A 140 17.60 3.00 -3.07
CA GLN A 140 17.52 2.79 -4.53
C GLN A 140 16.55 3.76 -5.24
N ARG A 141 15.71 4.51 -4.53
CA ARG A 141 14.67 5.37 -5.12
C ARG A 141 15.16 6.47 -6.05
N GLN A 142 16.44 6.78 -6.08
CA GLN A 142 17.01 7.75 -7.01
C GLN A 142 17.01 7.25 -8.47
N SER A 143 16.80 5.95 -8.67
CA SER A 143 16.65 5.32 -9.98
C SER A 143 15.48 4.34 -9.96
N LEU A 144 14.50 4.52 -10.83
CA LEU A 144 13.37 3.58 -10.98
C LEU A 144 13.85 2.17 -11.33
N ASP A 145 14.99 2.07 -12.00
CA ASP A 145 15.58 0.80 -12.44
C ASP A 145 16.38 0.08 -11.33
N ALA A 146 16.53 0.67 -10.16
CA ALA A 146 17.38 0.11 -9.11
C ALA A 146 16.62 -0.61 -8.00
N GLY A 147 15.34 -0.26 -7.76
CA GLY A 147 14.50 -0.87 -6.72
C GLY A 147 13.98 -2.26 -7.08
N ALA A 148 13.30 -2.92 -6.14
CA ALA A 148 12.61 -4.18 -6.39
C ALA A 148 11.26 -3.96 -7.08
N ASP A 149 10.95 -4.82 -8.03
CA ASP A 149 9.70 -4.83 -8.78
C ASP A 149 8.60 -5.59 -8.03
N LEU A 150 9.00 -6.54 -7.19
CA LEU A 150 8.08 -7.39 -6.44
C LEU A 150 8.67 -7.76 -5.08
N LEU A 151 7.84 -7.72 -4.05
CA LEU A 151 8.11 -8.34 -2.75
C LEU A 151 7.24 -9.60 -2.63
N LEU A 152 7.88 -10.75 -2.51
CA LEU A 152 7.23 -12.03 -2.31
C LEU A 152 7.49 -12.52 -0.88
N LEU A 153 6.44 -12.62 -0.09
CA LEU A 153 6.50 -13.17 1.27
C LEU A 153 5.82 -14.54 1.28
N SER A 154 6.63 -15.61 1.39
CA SER A 154 6.13 -16.99 1.34
C SER A 154 6.27 -17.66 2.70
N GLY A 155 5.14 -17.87 3.39
CA GLY A 155 5.05 -18.59 4.66
C GLY A 155 5.51 -17.80 5.89
N ASP A 156 5.06 -18.27 7.05
CA ASP A 156 5.44 -17.88 8.41
C ASP A 156 5.66 -16.37 8.63
N GLN A 157 4.62 -15.61 8.45
CA GLN A 157 4.59 -14.16 8.73
C GLN A 157 3.91 -13.92 10.09
N ILE A 158 4.52 -14.42 11.18
CA ILE A 158 3.95 -14.42 12.52
C ILE A 158 4.57 -13.31 13.37
#